data_8a401e281f7bbf7b121d6439edd7f4f7
#
_entry.id   8a401e281f7bbf7b121d6439edd7f4f7
#
_cell.length_a   1.000
_cell.length_b   1.000
_cell.length_c   1.000
_cell.angle_alpha   90.00
_cell.angle_beta   90.00
_cell.angle_gamma   90.00
#
_symmetry.space_group_name_H-M   'P 1'
#
loop_
_entity.id
_entity.type
_entity.pdbx_description
1 polymer ?
#
loop_
_entity_poly.entity_id
_entity_poly.type
_entity_poly.pdbx_seq_one_letter_code
_entity_poly.pdbx_strand_id
1 'polypeptide(L)'
;MAASQQDNHETRKGDITPEAYRQVLGRFPTGVTLVTGMDGDEPLAVVIGSFVSVSMEPSLVGFLIGADARTWPRIRAGGSFCANVLADDQVDLANAFFTRDGDPWEGTSWVPALSGSPMIPACVASIDCSVFDVMEAGDHSFVVGEVVDLKDHETGGSPLVFLGGSYGSFGPSVGSGS
;
A
#
# COMPACT_ATOMS: atom_id res chain seq x y z
N MET A 1 -19.97 24.85 45.71
CA MET A 1 -19.61 23.43 45.49
C MET A 1 -20.28 22.98 44.20
N ALA A 2 -19.57 23.01 43.12
CA ALA A 2 -20.03 22.55 41.82
C ALA A 2 -19.33 21.21 41.55
N ALA A 3 -20.13 20.15 41.49
CA ALA A 3 -19.66 18.80 41.14
C ALA A 3 -19.37 18.75 39.63
N SER A 4 -18.13 18.47 39.28
CA SER A 4 -17.72 18.16 37.94
C SER A 4 -18.32 16.80 37.51
N GLN A 5 -19.31 16.83 36.60
CA GLN A 5 -19.71 15.65 35.86
C GLN A 5 -18.57 15.33 34.88
N GLN A 6 -17.80 14.30 35.19
CA GLN A 6 -17.01 13.58 34.21
C GLN A 6 -17.98 12.75 33.38
N ASP A 7 -18.26 13.20 32.16
CA ASP A 7 -18.95 12.40 31.14
C ASP A 7 -18.03 11.21 30.80
N ASN A 8 -18.38 10.07 31.38
CA ASN A 8 -17.83 8.76 31.00
C ASN A 8 -18.42 8.38 29.65
N HIS A 9 -17.79 8.80 28.57
CA HIS A 9 -18.08 8.34 27.23
C HIS A 9 -17.50 6.93 27.06
N GLU A 10 -18.03 5.97 27.83
CA GLU A 10 -17.89 4.56 27.52
C GLU A 10 -18.66 4.30 26.21
N THR A 11 -17.95 4.44 25.09
CA THR A 11 -18.42 3.93 23.80
C THR A 11 -18.66 2.44 24.00
N ARG A 12 -19.93 2.02 24.02
CA ARG A 12 -20.30 0.60 23.98
C ARG A 12 -19.68 0.06 22.69
N LYS A 13 -18.55 -0.63 22.79
CA LYS A 13 -18.06 -1.51 21.74
C LYS A 13 -19.17 -2.55 21.54
N GLY A 14 -20.01 -2.37 20.51
CA GLY A 14 -20.82 -3.47 20.01
C GLY A 14 -19.86 -4.64 19.72
N ASP A 15 -20.31 -5.88 19.89
CA ASP A 15 -19.51 -7.05 19.61
C ASP A 15 -19.15 -7.12 18.11
N ILE A 16 -18.09 -6.40 17.71
CA ILE A 16 -17.59 -6.45 16.34
C ILE A 16 -16.80 -7.73 16.19
N THR A 17 -17.41 -8.74 15.55
CA THR A 17 -16.71 -9.99 15.27
C THR A 17 -15.72 -9.80 14.11
N PRO A 18 -14.62 -10.56 14.08
CA PRO A 18 -13.67 -10.53 12.96
C PRO A 18 -14.33 -10.81 11.60
N GLU A 19 -15.37 -11.65 11.57
CA GLU A 19 -16.14 -11.99 10.37
C GLU A 19 -16.94 -10.79 9.88
N ALA A 20 -17.69 -10.13 10.77
CA ALA A 20 -18.46 -8.93 10.43
C ALA A 20 -17.55 -7.78 9.95
N TYR A 21 -16.40 -7.61 10.62
CA TYR A 21 -15.38 -6.63 10.23
C TYR A 21 -14.89 -6.90 8.79
N ARG A 22 -14.43 -8.12 8.50
CA ARG A 22 -13.94 -8.49 7.15
C ARG A 22 -15.03 -8.38 6.10
N GLN A 23 -16.26 -8.77 6.41
CA GLN A 23 -17.39 -8.70 5.48
C GLN A 23 -17.70 -7.26 5.07
N VAL A 24 -17.72 -6.33 6.03
CA VAL A 24 -18.01 -4.92 5.76
C VAL A 24 -16.83 -4.24 5.07
N LEU A 25 -15.61 -4.40 5.60
CA LEU A 25 -14.42 -3.77 5.01
C LEU A 25 -14.05 -4.36 3.65
N GLY A 26 -14.40 -5.62 3.37
CA GLY A 26 -14.27 -6.23 2.05
C GLY A 26 -15.15 -5.58 0.96
N ARG A 27 -16.11 -4.71 1.33
CA ARG A 27 -16.90 -3.89 0.39
C ARG A 27 -16.17 -2.62 -0.06
N PHE A 28 -15.07 -2.28 0.60
CA PHE A 28 -14.26 -1.13 0.26
C PHE A 28 -13.24 -1.52 -0.79
N PRO A 29 -13.31 -0.97 -2.03
CA PRO A 29 -12.32 -1.26 -3.07
C PRO A 29 -11.00 -0.58 -2.74
N THR A 30 -9.90 -1.27 -3.00
CA THR A 30 -8.55 -0.71 -2.87
C THR A 30 -7.78 -0.86 -4.17
N GLY A 31 -6.82 0.02 -4.41
CA GLY A 31 -5.76 -0.25 -5.38
C GLY A 31 -4.86 -1.39 -4.90
N VAL A 32 -4.06 -1.94 -5.79
CA VAL A 32 -3.02 -2.92 -5.48
C VAL A 32 -1.67 -2.29 -5.75
N THR A 33 -0.86 -2.18 -4.70
CA THR A 33 0.45 -1.53 -4.78
C THR A 33 1.53 -2.50 -4.31
N LEU A 34 2.60 -2.62 -5.09
CA LEU A 34 3.81 -3.35 -4.72
C LEU A 34 4.81 -2.34 -4.13
N VAL A 35 4.97 -2.36 -2.82
CA VAL A 35 5.99 -1.56 -2.12
C VAL A 35 7.29 -2.33 -2.14
N THR A 36 8.31 -1.73 -2.73
CA THR A 36 9.64 -2.33 -2.94
C THR A 36 10.72 -1.54 -2.21
N GLY A 37 11.81 -2.19 -1.88
CA GLY A 37 13.00 -1.57 -1.30
C GLY A 37 14.19 -2.52 -1.37
N MET A 38 15.32 -2.10 -0.82
CA MET A 38 16.57 -2.87 -0.83
C MET A 38 17.01 -3.22 0.59
N ASP A 39 17.62 -4.41 0.74
CA ASP A 39 18.41 -4.79 1.90
C ASP A 39 19.83 -5.18 1.40
N GLY A 40 20.76 -4.23 1.42
CA GLY A 40 22.00 -4.33 0.66
C GLY A 40 21.72 -4.47 -0.83
N ASP A 41 22.14 -5.58 -1.44
CA ASP A 41 21.92 -5.88 -2.86
C ASP A 41 20.65 -6.73 -3.11
N GLU A 42 19.92 -7.12 -2.07
CA GLU A 42 18.71 -7.95 -2.17
C GLU A 42 17.47 -7.09 -2.36
N PRO A 43 16.75 -7.23 -3.51
CA PRO A 43 15.46 -6.55 -3.68
C PRO A 43 14.38 -7.21 -2.82
N LEU A 44 13.58 -6.39 -2.18
CA LEU A 44 12.47 -6.81 -1.33
C LEU A 44 11.17 -6.18 -1.79
N ALA A 45 10.05 -6.88 -1.57
CA ALA A 45 8.75 -6.32 -1.86
C ALA A 45 7.65 -6.84 -0.93
N VAL A 46 6.57 -6.05 -0.83
CA VAL A 46 5.33 -6.44 -0.17
C VAL A 46 4.14 -5.85 -0.92
N VAL A 47 3.10 -6.66 -1.12
CA VAL A 47 1.83 -6.23 -1.72
C VAL A 47 0.95 -5.63 -0.64
N ILE A 48 0.40 -4.45 -0.92
CA ILE A 48 -0.53 -3.75 -0.02
C ILE A 48 -1.76 -3.23 -0.79
N GLY A 49 -2.87 -3.05 -0.05
CA GLY A 49 -4.08 -2.38 -0.54
C GLY A 49 -4.39 -1.07 0.20
N SER A 50 -3.48 -0.61 1.06
CA SER A 50 -3.73 0.52 1.98
C SER A 50 -3.02 1.81 1.58
N PHE A 51 -2.47 1.88 0.36
CA PHE A 51 -1.74 3.05 -0.10
C PHE A 51 -2.65 4.28 -0.26
N VAL A 52 -2.21 5.42 0.29
CA VAL A 52 -2.97 6.69 0.27
C VAL A 52 -2.07 7.91 0.10
N SER A 53 -2.64 8.97 -0.48
CA SER A 53 -2.06 10.31 -0.41
C SER A 53 -2.29 10.91 0.98
N VAL A 54 -1.27 11.50 1.60
CA VAL A 54 -1.33 12.04 2.97
C VAL A 54 -1.27 13.57 2.97
N SER A 55 -0.33 14.18 2.22
CA SER A 55 -0.11 15.62 2.20
C SER A 55 0.45 16.08 0.86
N MET A 56 0.17 17.33 0.50
CA MET A 56 0.75 17.98 -0.67
C MET A 56 2.00 18.81 -0.32
N GLU A 57 2.07 19.34 0.91
CA GLU A 57 3.19 20.17 1.35
C GLU A 57 3.50 19.91 2.85
N PRO A 58 4.59 19.15 3.13
CA PRO A 58 5.40 18.42 2.17
C PRO A 58 4.60 17.32 1.45
N SER A 59 5.12 16.85 0.30
CA SER A 59 4.47 15.77 -0.46
C SER A 59 4.66 14.44 0.26
N LEU A 60 3.60 13.95 0.90
CA LEU A 60 3.61 12.72 1.69
C LEU A 60 2.59 11.71 1.18
N VAL A 61 2.99 10.45 1.22
CA VAL A 61 2.13 9.28 1.00
C VAL A 61 2.21 8.35 2.20
N GLY A 62 1.26 7.42 2.32
CA GLY A 62 1.28 6.48 3.43
C GLY A 62 0.65 5.14 3.08
N PHE A 63 0.95 4.14 3.92
CA PHE A 63 0.33 2.82 3.87
C PHE A 63 0.38 2.12 5.23
N LEU A 64 -0.45 1.10 5.38
CA LEU A 64 -0.47 0.25 6.58
C LEU A 64 0.23 -1.09 6.28
N ILE A 65 1.04 -1.54 7.24
CA ILE A 65 1.73 -2.81 7.19
C ILE A 65 1.58 -3.55 8.52
N GLY A 66 1.27 -4.85 8.49
CA GLY A 66 1.13 -5.65 9.70
C GLY A 66 2.40 -5.65 10.55
N ALA A 67 2.24 -5.57 11.88
CA ALA A 67 3.37 -5.56 12.81
C ALA A 67 4.21 -6.85 12.77
N ASP A 68 3.63 -7.96 12.28
CA ASP A 68 4.29 -9.25 12.07
C ASP A 68 4.98 -9.39 10.71
N ALA A 69 4.90 -8.38 9.84
CA ALA A 69 5.51 -8.38 8.51
C ALA A 69 7.04 -8.47 8.61
N ARG A 70 7.64 -9.52 8.03
CA ARG A 70 9.10 -9.74 8.08
C ARG A 70 9.87 -8.93 7.06
N THR A 71 9.24 -8.55 5.96
CA THR A 71 9.89 -7.83 4.85
C THR A 71 10.05 -6.34 5.17
N TRP A 72 9.03 -5.72 5.77
CA TRP A 72 9.03 -4.29 6.03
C TRP A 72 10.20 -3.79 6.91
N PRO A 73 10.57 -4.44 8.05
CA PRO A 73 11.71 -3.99 8.85
C PRO A 73 13.02 -3.91 8.05
N ARG A 74 13.20 -4.80 7.08
CA ARG A 74 14.37 -4.83 6.20
C ARG A 74 14.35 -3.67 5.19
N ILE A 75 13.20 -3.43 4.54
CA ILE A 75 13.00 -2.26 3.64
C ILE A 75 13.22 -0.96 4.43
N ARG A 76 12.63 -0.84 5.62
CA ARG A 76 12.77 0.32 6.49
C ARG A 76 14.24 0.62 6.86
N ALA A 77 15.04 -0.41 7.08
CA ALA A 77 16.46 -0.26 7.39
C ALA A 77 17.24 0.39 6.23
N GLY A 78 16.80 0.20 4.99
CA GLY A 78 17.32 0.90 3.80
C GLY A 78 16.93 2.37 3.71
N GLY A 79 15.95 2.83 4.51
CA GLY A 79 15.55 4.24 4.59
C GLY A 79 14.69 4.75 3.43
N SER A 80 14.41 3.93 2.43
CA SER A 80 13.62 4.30 1.24
C SER A 80 12.76 3.15 0.74
N PHE A 81 11.75 3.50 -0.06
CA PHE A 81 10.90 2.53 -0.76
C PHE A 81 10.33 3.13 -2.04
N CYS A 82 9.95 2.27 -2.99
CA CYS A 82 9.18 2.66 -4.16
C CYS A 82 7.80 2.00 -4.11
N ALA A 83 6.73 2.78 -4.21
CA ALA A 83 5.37 2.28 -4.31
C ALA A 83 5.00 2.16 -5.79
N ASN A 84 4.86 0.94 -6.29
CA ASN A 84 4.51 0.63 -7.67
C ASN A 84 3.02 0.31 -7.76
N VAL A 85 2.22 1.18 -8.38
CA VAL A 85 0.78 0.97 -8.59
C VAL A 85 0.59 -0.02 -9.72
N LEU A 86 0.13 -1.22 -9.42
CA LEU A 86 0.05 -2.30 -10.40
C LEU A 86 -1.05 -2.06 -11.43
N ALA A 87 -0.78 -2.48 -12.68
CA ALA A 87 -1.75 -2.49 -13.77
C ALA A 87 -2.66 -3.72 -13.70
N ASP A 88 -3.82 -3.68 -14.36
CA ASP A 88 -4.83 -4.73 -14.33
C ASP A 88 -4.39 -6.06 -14.98
N ASP A 89 -3.36 -6.04 -15.81
CA ASP A 89 -2.70 -7.22 -16.37
C ASP A 89 -1.60 -7.82 -15.46
N GLN A 90 -1.33 -7.22 -14.29
CA GLN A 90 -0.29 -7.64 -13.35
C GLN A 90 -0.81 -8.48 -12.16
N VAL A 91 -1.94 -9.16 -12.32
CA VAL A 91 -2.51 -10.04 -11.27
C VAL A 91 -1.53 -11.15 -10.85
N ASP A 92 -0.85 -11.76 -11.83
CA ASP A 92 0.12 -12.83 -11.55
C ASP A 92 1.31 -12.30 -10.75
N LEU A 93 1.78 -11.10 -11.05
CA LEU A 93 2.82 -10.43 -10.27
C LEU A 93 2.36 -10.19 -8.81
N ALA A 94 1.15 -9.65 -8.63
CA ALA A 94 0.59 -9.43 -7.28
C ALA A 94 0.52 -10.75 -6.50
N ASN A 95 0.05 -11.83 -7.13
CA ASN A 95 -0.05 -13.15 -6.51
C ASN A 95 1.32 -13.73 -6.14
N ALA A 96 2.32 -13.62 -7.01
CA ALA A 96 3.67 -14.14 -6.74
C ALA A 96 4.28 -13.54 -5.46
N PHE A 97 4.12 -12.21 -5.26
CA PHE A 97 4.59 -11.54 -4.04
C PHE A 97 3.69 -11.77 -2.81
N PHE A 98 2.42 -12.08 -3.03
CA PHE A 98 1.48 -12.36 -1.93
C PHE A 98 1.64 -13.78 -1.39
N THR A 99 1.68 -14.81 -2.26
CA THR A 99 1.78 -16.22 -1.84
C THR A 99 3.17 -16.61 -1.40
N ARG A 100 4.19 -15.98 -1.98
CA ARG A 100 5.62 -16.28 -1.71
C ARG A 100 5.99 -17.74 -2.00
N ASP A 101 5.36 -18.33 -3.00
CA ASP A 101 5.70 -19.64 -3.51
C ASP A 101 6.86 -19.50 -4.51
N GLY A 102 8.06 -19.90 -4.12
CA GLY A 102 9.29 -19.74 -4.91
C GLY A 102 9.96 -18.37 -4.71
N ASP A 103 10.75 -17.94 -5.69
CA ASP A 103 11.35 -16.62 -5.74
C ASP A 103 10.45 -15.67 -6.56
N PRO A 104 9.75 -14.72 -5.92
CA PRO A 104 8.84 -13.83 -6.62
C PRO A 104 9.55 -12.83 -7.54
N TRP A 105 10.87 -12.71 -7.43
CA TRP A 105 11.69 -11.89 -8.32
C TRP A 105 12.11 -12.62 -9.60
N GLU A 106 11.96 -13.94 -9.64
CA GLU A 106 12.26 -14.72 -10.85
C GLU A 106 11.34 -14.28 -12.01
N GLY A 107 11.93 -13.76 -13.08
CA GLY A 107 11.19 -13.22 -14.22
C GLY A 107 10.62 -11.82 -14.03
N THR A 108 10.73 -11.20 -12.85
CA THR A 108 10.30 -9.83 -12.60
C THR A 108 11.40 -8.85 -12.98
N SER A 109 11.16 -8.05 -14.02
CA SER A 109 12.05 -6.96 -14.41
C SER A 109 11.82 -5.73 -13.54
N TRP A 110 12.91 -5.09 -13.12
CA TRP A 110 12.87 -3.82 -12.42
C TRP A 110 14.08 -2.96 -12.79
N VAL A 111 13.97 -1.66 -12.53
CA VAL A 111 15.06 -0.69 -12.65
C VAL A 111 15.18 0.09 -11.34
N PRO A 112 16.36 0.61 -10.97
CA PRO A 112 16.48 1.43 -9.78
C PRO A 112 15.72 2.75 -9.94
N ALA A 113 14.91 3.12 -8.94
CA ALA A 113 14.35 4.45 -8.77
C ALA A 113 15.46 5.42 -8.32
N LEU A 114 15.15 6.69 -8.10
CA LEU A 114 16.12 7.70 -7.64
C LEU A 114 16.73 7.33 -6.29
N SER A 115 15.95 6.72 -5.38
CA SER A 115 16.40 6.22 -4.08
C SER A 115 17.21 4.92 -4.16
N GLY A 116 17.24 4.26 -5.32
CA GLY A 116 17.77 2.93 -5.52
C GLY A 116 16.77 1.80 -5.29
N SER A 117 15.55 2.10 -4.81
CA SER A 117 14.49 1.10 -4.62
C SER A 117 14.02 0.52 -5.96
N PRO A 118 13.64 -0.77 -6.04
CA PRO A 118 13.16 -1.36 -7.30
C PRO A 118 11.89 -0.69 -7.82
N MET A 119 11.94 -0.17 -9.04
CA MET A 119 10.81 0.37 -9.77
C MET A 119 10.40 -0.62 -10.88
N ILE A 120 9.11 -0.94 -10.95
CA ILE A 120 8.56 -1.88 -11.93
C ILE A 120 8.09 -1.11 -13.18
N PRO A 121 8.77 -1.22 -14.33
CA PRO A 121 8.49 -0.36 -15.50
C PRO A 121 7.10 -0.57 -16.12
N ALA A 122 6.49 -1.74 -15.92
CA ALA A 122 5.20 -2.08 -16.51
C ALA A 122 3.99 -1.71 -15.63
N CYS A 123 4.20 -1.13 -14.43
CA CYS A 123 3.09 -0.67 -13.59
C CYS A 123 2.50 0.65 -14.11
N VAL A 124 1.34 1.06 -13.58
CA VAL A 124 0.65 2.30 -13.99
C VAL A 124 1.44 3.54 -13.56
N ALA A 125 1.89 3.54 -12.31
CA ALA A 125 2.67 4.64 -11.75
C ALA A 125 3.65 4.13 -10.69
N SER A 126 4.74 4.88 -10.49
CA SER A 126 5.69 4.63 -9.41
C SER A 126 5.93 5.90 -8.59
N ILE A 127 5.93 5.75 -7.28
CA ILE A 127 6.14 6.80 -6.30
C ILE A 127 7.37 6.42 -5.47
N ASP A 128 8.48 7.09 -5.70
CA ASP A 128 9.73 6.87 -4.98
C ASP A 128 9.78 7.74 -3.73
N CYS A 129 10.13 7.15 -2.58
CA CYS A 129 9.99 7.79 -1.27
C CYS A 129 11.20 7.51 -0.36
N SER A 130 11.55 8.52 0.45
CA SER A 130 12.27 8.30 1.71
C SER A 130 11.28 8.00 2.84
N VAL A 131 11.67 7.15 3.79
CA VAL A 131 10.86 6.89 4.98
C VAL A 131 10.85 8.14 5.86
N PHE A 132 9.67 8.78 6.02
CA PHE A 132 9.51 10.00 6.80
C PHE A 132 9.17 9.70 8.26
N ASP A 133 8.16 8.85 8.50
CA ASP A 133 7.73 8.46 9.84
C ASP A 133 7.06 7.09 9.85
N VAL A 134 7.00 6.44 11.02
CA VAL A 134 6.32 5.16 11.21
C VAL A 134 5.62 5.17 12.57
N MET A 135 4.31 5.11 12.57
CA MET A 135 3.45 5.18 13.75
C MET A 135 2.75 3.85 14.01
N GLU A 136 2.64 3.44 15.26
CA GLU A 136 1.86 2.26 15.64
C GLU A 136 0.35 2.53 15.50
N ALA A 137 -0.38 1.60 14.89
CA ALA A 137 -1.82 1.66 14.66
C ALA A 137 -2.47 0.28 14.93
N GLY A 138 -2.61 -0.09 16.19
CA GLY A 138 -3.13 -1.40 16.62
C GLY A 138 -2.15 -2.52 16.30
N ASP A 139 -2.59 -3.50 15.49
CA ASP A 139 -1.77 -4.62 15.01
C ASP A 139 -1.02 -4.30 13.68
N HIS A 140 -1.03 -3.04 13.29
CA HIS A 140 -0.33 -2.51 12.12
C HIS A 140 0.56 -1.33 12.49
N SER A 141 1.47 -0.99 11.58
CA SER A 141 2.17 0.30 11.56
C SER A 141 1.67 1.12 10.37
N PHE A 142 1.41 2.40 10.60
CA PHE A 142 1.20 3.36 9.51
C PHE A 142 2.55 3.97 9.13
N VAL A 143 2.96 3.69 7.91
CA VAL A 143 4.20 4.20 7.32
C VAL A 143 3.89 5.46 6.54
N VAL A 144 4.68 6.50 6.76
CA VAL A 144 4.64 7.74 6.00
C VAL A 144 5.94 7.87 5.21
N GLY A 145 5.83 8.11 3.90
CA GLY A 145 6.95 8.39 3.01
C GLY A 145 6.90 9.81 2.48
N GLU A 146 8.06 10.48 2.47
CA GLU A 146 8.24 11.71 1.73
C GLU A 146 8.58 11.39 0.28
N VAL A 147 7.79 11.95 -0.63
CA VAL A 147 7.96 11.69 -2.07
C VAL A 147 9.21 12.38 -2.58
N VAL A 148 10.11 11.61 -3.19
CA VAL A 148 11.36 12.11 -3.78
C VAL A 148 11.34 12.09 -5.30
N ASP A 149 10.54 11.19 -5.92
CA ASP A 149 10.31 11.17 -7.37
C ASP A 149 8.95 10.55 -7.70
N LEU A 150 8.39 10.93 -8.85
CA LEU A 150 7.10 10.47 -9.35
C LEU A 150 7.23 10.07 -10.82
N LYS A 151 6.67 8.93 -11.18
CA LYS A 151 6.62 8.49 -12.56
C LYS A 151 5.26 7.96 -12.94
N ASP A 152 4.63 8.59 -13.93
CA ASP A 152 3.53 8.03 -14.71
C ASP A 152 4.14 7.24 -15.86
N HIS A 153 3.81 5.94 -15.95
CA HIS A 153 4.39 5.08 -16.99
C HIS A 153 3.64 5.14 -18.33
N GLU A 154 2.53 5.88 -18.39
CA GLU A 154 1.71 6.04 -19.60
C GLU A 154 1.39 4.71 -20.32
N THR A 155 1.24 3.64 -19.53
CA THR A 155 1.04 2.28 -20.07
C THR A 155 -0.29 2.12 -20.80
N GLY A 156 -1.22 3.06 -20.63
CA GLY A 156 -2.59 2.99 -21.15
C GLY A 156 -3.45 1.93 -20.46
N GLY A 157 -2.91 1.19 -19.50
CA GLY A 157 -3.62 0.20 -18.68
C GLY A 157 -4.41 0.85 -17.55
N SER A 158 -5.43 0.13 -17.04
CA SER A 158 -6.16 0.49 -15.84
C SER A 158 -5.41 0.03 -14.60
N PRO A 159 -5.53 0.74 -13.45
CA PRO A 159 -4.96 0.24 -12.21
C PRO A 159 -5.66 -1.05 -11.76
N LEU A 160 -4.88 -1.97 -11.19
CA LEU A 160 -5.40 -3.18 -10.56
C LEU A 160 -6.16 -2.81 -9.29
N VAL A 161 -7.39 -3.30 -9.18
CA VAL A 161 -8.29 -3.07 -8.04
C VAL A 161 -8.56 -4.39 -7.32
N PHE A 162 -8.64 -4.36 -5.99
CA PHE A 162 -9.05 -5.49 -5.17
C PHE A 162 -10.35 -5.18 -4.44
N LEU A 163 -11.36 -6.05 -4.59
CA LEU A 163 -12.68 -5.89 -3.98
C LEU A 163 -13.27 -7.25 -3.62
N GLY A 164 -13.69 -7.44 -2.38
CA GLY A 164 -14.43 -8.62 -1.95
C GLY A 164 -13.68 -9.95 -2.16
N GLY A 165 -12.36 -9.94 -2.07
CA GLY A 165 -11.53 -11.14 -2.29
C GLY A 165 -11.16 -11.40 -3.75
N SER A 166 -11.45 -10.48 -4.66
CA SER A 166 -11.20 -10.64 -6.09
C SER A 166 -10.47 -9.46 -6.68
N TYR A 167 -9.63 -9.71 -7.68
CA TYR A 167 -9.03 -8.66 -8.49
C TYR A 167 -9.99 -8.20 -9.59
N GLY A 168 -9.87 -6.95 -9.98
CA GLY A 168 -10.60 -6.33 -11.06
C GLY A 168 -9.88 -5.09 -11.58
N SER A 169 -10.50 -4.40 -12.54
CA SER A 169 -9.99 -3.15 -13.08
C SER A 169 -11.04 -2.04 -12.95
N PHE A 170 -10.59 -0.79 -13.12
CA PHE A 170 -11.49 0.34 -13.18
C PHE A 170 -12.25 0.34 -14.51
N GLY A 171 -13.56 0.23 -14.43
CA GLY A 171 -14.46 0.27 -15.60
C GLY A 171 -14.71 1.70 -16.12
N PRO A 172 -15.56 1.86 -17.15
CA PRO A 172 -15.94 3.17 -17.66
C PRO A 172 -16.46 4.07 -16.56
N SER A 173 -16.05 5.34 -16.57
CA SER A 173 -16.50 6.33 -15.57
C SER A 173 -18.03 6.45 -15.59
N VAL A 174 -18.68 6.30 -14.41
CA VAL A 174 -20.08 6.63 -14.23
C VAL A 174 -20.22 8.14 -14.01
N GLY A 175 -21.06 8.81 -14.77
CA GLY A 175 -21.43 10.21 -14.51
C GLY A 175 -20.61 11.28 -15.23
N SER A 176 -19.87 10.96 -16.30
CA SER A 176 -19.42 11.97 -17.26
C SER A 176 -20.61 12.41 -18.16
N GLY A 177 -21.65 12.95 -17.54
CA GLY A 177 -22.62 13.76 -18.25
C GLY A 177 -21.98 15.09 -18.60
N SER A 178 -21.87 15.34 -19.88
CA SER A 178 -21.53 16.61 -20.53
C SER A 178 -22.32 17.80 -19.99
#